data_84e87a3ad6623cef9f798be3ec9c7b06
#
_entry.id   84e87a3ad6623cef9f798be3ec9c7b06
#
_cell.length_a   1.000
_cell.length_b   1.000
_cell.length_c   1.000
_cell.angle_alpha   90.00
_cell.angle_beta   90.00
_cell.angle_gamma   90.00
#
_symmetry.space_group_name_H-M   'P 1'
#
loop_
_entity.id
_entity.type
_entity.pdbx_description
1 polymer ?
#
loop_
_entity_poly.entity_id
_entity_poly.type
_entity_poly.pdbx_seq_one_letter_code
_entity_poly.pdbx_strand_id
1 'polypeptide(L)'
;MKRCFLPGVMVFLVLPVVAIAAPEPECRVDTQGGNGATISYQEIKFPAVLPPTFDPNVPDGAVVYDATGMGDNYFAVVKCNGALIGNMVYEGKGRYDAKFNAYETSVSGVGYRITEYAPGGWWPKNINYQGVGKILPGAVDYRVQLVKIGPITAAGVLSGEIGTIRVLEHGGLVAARVSFNGGLPIRPTVPTCTIQRKRLDVGLGEVSLNQLERNGGSDYKPISIDLKCSGGSTGTSTRMFITLTDSTNPGNRGNRLTLSSKGSTAAKGVAVEIRRADDSVVSFGPDSSVTGNPNQWFVGQFGNTSTSIPLRARYVTTSSALAAGQANAAATFTMSYQ
;
A
#
# COMPACT_ATOMS: atom_id res chain seq x y z
N MET A 1 34.35 -78.58 52.16
CA MET A 1 35.00 -77.36 51.56
C MET A 1 34.17 -76.86 50.39
N LYS A 2 33.39 -75.85 50.58
CA LYS A 2 32.58 -75.24 49.54
C LYS A 2 33.24 -73.90 49.18
N ARG A 3 33.69 -73.75 47.93
CA ARG A 3 34.22 -72.49 47.40
C ARG A 3 33.06 -71.70 46.75
N CYS A 4 32.78 -70.53 47.23
CA CYS A 4 31.87 -69.54 46.60
C CYS A 4 32.64 -68.79 45.50
N PHE A 5 32.14 -68.85 44.27
CA PHE A 5 32.54 -67.92 43.18
C PHE A 5 31.58 -66.76 43.14
N LEU A 6 32.06 -65.53 43.32
CA LEU A 6 31.33 -64.31 43.01
C LEU A 6 31.59 -63.87 41.54
N PRO A 7 30.60 -63.57 40.74
CA PRO A 7 30.83 -62.98 39.43
C PRO A 7 31.04 -61.46 39.57
N GLY A 8 32.18 -60.96 39.09
CA GLY A 8 32.46 -59.53 38.98
C GLY A 8 31.64 -58.95 37.87
N VAL A 9 30.80 -57.93 38.22
CA VAL A 9 30.08 -57.13 37.26
C VAL A 9 30.99 -55.97 36.81
N MET A 10 31.38 -55.99 35.53
CA MET A 10 32.17 -54.92 34.90
C MET A 10 31.20 -53.86 34.38
N VAL A 11 31.08 -52.72 35.08
CA VAL A 11 30.26 -51.57 34.66
C VAL A 11 31.06 -50.79 33.64
N PHE A 12 30.64 -50.83 32.38
CA PHE A 12 31.13 -49.92 31.36
C PHE A 12 30.43 -48.56 31.49
N LEU A 13 31.15 -47.55 31.95
CA LEU A 13 30.69 -46.16 31.90
C LEU A 13 30.80 -45.67 30.44
N VAL A 14 29.66 -45.60 29.72
CA VAL A 14 29.58 -44.94 28.42
C VAL A 14 29.38 -43.43 28.72
N LEU A 15 30.45 -42.65 28.59
CA LEU A 15 30.37 -41.21 28.63
C LEU A 15 29.71 -40.73 27.32
N PRO A 16 28.66 -39.88 27.36
CA PRO A 16 28.10 -39.31 26.15
C PRO A 16 29.14 -38.37 25.51
N VAL A 17 29.56 -38.68 24.30
CA VAL A 17 30.33 -37.76 23.47
C VAL A 17 29.36 -36.65 23.06
N VAL A 18 29.45 -35.50 23.70
CA VAL A 18 28.78 -34.29 23.24
C VAL A 18 29.47 -33.88 21.94
N ALA A 19 28.83 -34.17 20.82
CA ALA A 19 29.26 -33.61 19.54
C ALA A 19 29.06 -32.09 19.60
N ILE A 20 30.13 -31.32 19.75
CA ILE A 20 30.13 -29.90 19.57
C ILE A 20 29.88 -29.68 18.07
N ALA A 21 28.67 -29.23 17.69
CA ALA A 21 28.39 -28.84 16.32
C ALA A 21 29.40 -27.76 15.93
N ALA A 22 30.06 -27.95 14.78
CA ALA A 22 30.92 -26.90 14.24
C ALA A 22 30.09 -25.63 14.10
N PRO A 23 30.62 -24.44 14.44
CA PRO A 23 29.89 -23.20 14.26
C PRO A 23 29.49 -23.10 12.79
N GLU A 24 28.22 -22.82 12.53
CA GLU A 24 27.75 -22.61 11.17
C GLU A 24 28.55 -21.51 10.51
N PRO A 25 28.90 -21.66 9.22
CA PRO A 25 29.63 -20.60 8.51
C PRO A 25 28.79 -19.35 8.48
N GLU A 26 29.30 -18.30 9.12
CA GLU A 26 28.63 -17.00 9.22
C GLU A 26 29.08 -16.10 8.07
N CYS A 27 28.11 -15.61 7.30
CA CYS A 27 28.35 -14.55 6.34
C CYS A 27 28.07 -13.18 6.98
N ARG A 28 28.85 -12.18 6.60
CA ARG A 28 28.69 -10.79 7.05
C ARG A 28 28.96 -9.81 5.92
N VAL A 29 28.60 -8.57 6.15
CA VAL A 29 28.90 -7.44 5.24
C VAL A 29 29.94 -6.55 5.90
N ASP A 30 31.06 -6.37 5.22
CA ASP A 30 32.14 -5.48 5.65
C ASP A 30 32.26 -4.29 4.69
N THR A 31 32.75 -3.14 5.17
CA THR A 31 33.20 -2.04 4.30
C THR A 31 34.53 -2.39 3.64
N GLN A 32 34.66 -2.11 2.33
CA GLN A 32 35.93 -2.23 1.63
C GLN A 32 36.68 -0.89 1.70
N GLY A 33 37.88 -0.92 2.27
CA GLY A 33 38.70 0.27 2.52
C GLY A 33 38.70 0.69 4.00
N GLY A 34 39.77 1.25 4.48
CA GLY A 34 39.97 1.58 5.88
C GLY A 34 40.06 0.32 6.78
N ASN A 35 39.45 0.37 7.93
CA ASN A 35 39.53 -0.70 8.94
C ASN A 35 38.62 -1.93 8.69
N GLY A 36 37.96 -2.01 7.53
CA GLY A 36 37.11 -3.15 7.18
C GLY A 36 35.96 -3.41 8.19
N ALA A 37 35.32 -2.38 8.67
CA ALA A 37 34.27 -2.50 9.70
C ALA A 37 33.10 -3.34 9.20
N THR A 38 32.60 -4.23 10.04
CA THR A 38 31.35 -4.95 9.78
C THR A 38 30.15 -4.01 9.90
N ILE A 39 29.26 -4.06 8.93
CA ILE A 39 28.03 -3.27 8.84
C ILE A 39 26.82 -4.19 8.73
N SER A 40 25.65 -3.70 9.11
CA SER A 40 24.42 -4.51 9.00
C SER A 40 24.05 -4.80 7.55
N TYR A 41 24.25 -3.86 6.65
CA TYR A 41 24.05 -3.93 5.21
C TYR A 41 24.61 -2.68 4.54
N GLN A 42 24.88 -2.74 3.23
CA GLN A 42 25.17 -1.55 2.44
C GLN A 42 23.87 -0.76 2.21
N GLU A 43 23.88 0.53 2.51
CA GLU A 43 22.73 1.39 2.24
C GLU A 43 22.92 2.17 0.93
N ILE A 44 21.94 2.02 0.02
CA ILE A 44 21.92 2.71 -1.27
C ILE A 44 20.69 3.60 -1.29
N LYS A 45 20.90 4.92 -1.37
CA LYS A 45 19.83 5.91 -1.39
C LYS A 45 19.74 6.56 -2.75
N PHE A 46 18.52 6.72 -3.26
CA PHE A 46 18.26 7.53 -4.42
C PHE A 46 17.78 8.92 -4.01
N PRO A 47 18.22 10.00 -4.69
CA PRO A 47 17.78 11.33 -4.34
C PRO A 47 16.28 11.48 -4.56
N ALA A 48 15.60 12.11 -3.60
CA ALA A 48 14.21 12.53 -3.73
C ALA A 48 14.13 13.90 -4.42
N VAL A 49 14.85 14.06 -5.54
CA VAL A 49 14.78 15.27 -6.34
C VAL A 49 13.44 15.28 -7.05
N LEU A 50 12.73 16.40 -6.95
CA LEU A 50 11.45 16.60 -7.64
C LEU A 50 11.66 16.38 -9.15
N PRO A 51 11.09 15.31 -9.76
CA PRO A 51 11.06 15.23 -11.20
C PRO A 51 10.22 16.41 -11.71
N PRO A 52 10.54 16.96 -12.88
CA PRO A 52 9.65 17.90 -13.53
C PRO A 52 8.28 17.23 -13.72
N THR A 53 7.21 18.03 -13.68
CA THR A 53 5.88 17.54 -14.07
C THR A 53 5.99 16.91 -15.47
N PHE A 54 5.48 15.72 -15.63
CA PHE A 54 5.53 15.01 -16.91
C PHE A 54 4.11 14.81 -17.47
N ASP A 55 4.03 14.67 -18.79
CA ASP A 55 2.78 14.32 -19.46
C ASP A 55 2.44 12.85 -19.19
N PRO A 56 1.33 12.55 -18.52
CA PRO A 56 0.91 11.17 -18.27
C PRO A 56 0.47 10.41 -19.51
N ASN A 57 0.35 11.09 -20.67
CA ASN A 57 0.02 10.47 -21.96
C ASN A 57 1.23 9.89 -22.70
N VAL A 58 2.47 10.01 -22.17
CA VAL A 58 3.60 9.32 -22.78
C VAL A 58 3.31 7.83 -22.97
N PRO A 59 3.88 7.18 -23.98
CA PRO A 59 3.65 5.76 -24.23
C PRO A 59 4.00 4.88 -23.03
N ASP A 60 3.29 3.76 -22.88
CA ASP A 60 3.64 2.75 -21.89
C ASP A 60 5.06 2.21 -22.16
N GLY A 61 5.87 2.06 -21.14
CA GLY A 61 7.29 1.76 -21.23
C GLY A 61 8.20 3.00 -21.22
N ALA A 62 7.66 4.21 -21.39
CA ALA A 62 8.46 5.45 -21.33
C ALA A 62 9.03 5.65 -19.92
N VAL A 63 10.29 6.09 -19.90
CA VAL A 63 10.98 6.50 -18.65
C VAL A 63 10.57 7.93 -18.31
N VAL A 64 9.99 8.10 -17.12
CA VAL A 64 9.50 9.40 -16.64
C VAL A 64 10.40 10.01 -15.56
N TYR A 65 11.31 9.22 -15.01
CA TYR A 65 12.33 9.65 -14.05
C TYR A 65 13.52 8.70 -14.13
N ASP A 66 14.71 9.23 -13.93
CA ASP A 66 15.98 8.49 -13.98
C ASP A 66 16.97 9.09 -12.98
N ALA A 67 17.54 8.28 -12.12
CA ALA A 67 18.52 8.72 -11.15
C ALA A 67 19.56 7.63 -10.84
N THR A 68 20.75 8.08 -10.47
CA THR A 68 21.80 7.24 -9.88
C THR A 68 21.72 7.28 -8.36
N GLY A 69 22.20 6.24 -7.72
CA GLY A 69 22.25 6.16 -6.26
C GLY A 69 23.21 7.20 -5.68
N MET A 70 22.93 7.57 -4.44
CA MET A 70 23.79 8.41 -3.60
C MET A 70 24.14 7.64 -2.33
N GLY A 71 25.31 7.84 -1.81
CA GLY A 71 25.76 7.20 -0.57
C GLY A 71 27.26 7.40 -0.39
N ASP A 72 27.78 6.81 0.67
CA ASP A 72 29.21 6.78 0.89
C ASP A 72 29.90 6.05 -0.25
N ASN A 73 31.03 6.59 -0.73
CA ASN A 73 31.80 6.04 -1.85
C ASN A 73 32.60 4.77 -1.47
N TYR A 74 32.16 4.03 -0.45
CA TYR A 74 32.79 2.77 -0.13
C TYR A 74 32.05 1.61 -0.80
N PHE A 75 32.85 0.66 -1.27
CA PHE A 75 32.32 -0.64 -1.67
C PHE A 75 32.05 -1.46 -0.42
N ALA A 76 30.95 -2.20 -0.41
CA ALA A 76 30.73 -3.24 0.61
C ALA A 76 31.23 -4.59 0.10
N VAL A 77 31.56 -5.47 1.02
CA VAL A 77 32.02 -6.83 0.72
C VAL A 77 31.18 -7.80 1.54
N VAL A 78 30.48 -8.69 0.86
CA VAL A 78 29.92 -9.89 1.51
C VAL A 78 31.04 -10.87 1.71
N LYS A 79 31.28 -11.33 2.94
CA LYS A 79 32.29 -12.36 3.30
C LYS A 79 31.65 -13.49 4.06
N CYS A 80 31.99 -14.72 3.69
CA CYS A 80 31.57 -15.93 4.39
C CYS A 80 32.76 -16.72 4.89
N ASN A 81 32.75 -17.15 6.16
CA ASN A 81 33.81 -17.93 6.78
C ASN A 81 33.61 -19.40 6.44
N GLY A 82 34.50 -19.94 5.59
CA GLY A 82 34.54 -21.41 5.31
C GLY A 82 33.44 -21.95 4.40
N ALA A 83 32.57 -21.10 3.85
CA ALA A 83 31.52 -21.49 2.92
C ALA A 83 31.43 -20.59 1.71
N LEU A 84 30.84 -21.08 0.63
CA LEU A 84 30.52 -20.26 -0.55
C LEU A 84 29.32 -19.35 -0.23
N ILE A 85 29.30 -18.16 -0.86
CA ILE A 85 28.18 -17.21 -0.73
C ILE A 85 26.87 -17.84 -1.24
N GLY A 86 26.92 -18.60 -2.34
CA GLY A 86 25.73 -19.24 -2.92
C GLY A 86 24.85 -18.25 -3.68
N ASN A 87 23.53 -18.38 -3.54
CA ASN A 87 22.56 -17.58 -4.29
C ASN A 87 22.38 -16.18 -3.72
N MET A 88 22.74 -15.19 -4.51
CA MET A 88 22.46 -13.78 -4.25
C MET A 88 21.24 -13.34 -5.04
N VAL A 89 20.18 -12.94 -4.35
CA VAL A 89 18.92 -12.49 -4.94
C VAL A 89 18.86 -10.97 -4.89
N TYR A 90 18.60 -10.38 -6.03
CA TYR A 90 18.40 -8.94 -6.27
C TYR A 90 16.92 -8.73 -6.58
N GLU A 91 16.20 -8.10 -5.67
CA GLU A 91 14.75 -8.05 -5.73
C GLU A 91 14.20 -6.69 -5.33
N GLY A 92 13.27 -6.16 -6.13
CA GLY A 92 12.49 -4.96 -5.78
C GLY A 92 11.26 -5.30 -4.94
N LYS A 93 10.67 -4.31 -4.31
CA LYS A 93 9.40 -4.42 -3.60
C LYS A 93 8.21 -4.20 -4.53
N GLY A 94 7.11 -4.87 -4.26
CA GLY A 94 5.89 -4.79 -5.05
C GLY A 94 5.76 -5.91 -6.07
N ARG A 95 4.65 -5.91 -6.78
CA ARG A 95 4.42 -6.91 -7.84
C ARG A 95 5.30 -6.59 -9.06
N TYR A 96 6.01 -7.59 -9.55
CA TYR A 96 6.84 -7.46 -10.74
C TYR A 96 6.02 -7.60 -12.02
N ASP A 97 6.16 -6.63 -12.92
CA ASP A 97 5.61 -6.66 -14.27
C ASP A 97 6.72 -6.96 -15.27
N ALA A 98 6.72 -8.19 -15.80
CA ALA A 98 7.73 -8.68 -16.72
C ALA A 98 7.70 -7.95 -18.08
N LYS A 99 6.55 -7.40 -18.49
CA LYS A 99 6.41 -6.66 -19.76
C LYS A 99 7.28 -5.40 -19.77
N PHE A 100 7.39 -4.74 -18.62
CA PHE A 100 8.13 -3.48 -18.48
C PHE A 100 9.44 -3.62 -17.73
N ASN A 101 9.79 -4.84 -17.25
CA ASN A 101 10.87 -5.08 -16.30
C ASN A 101 10.79 -4.13 -15.10
N ALA A 102 9.63 -3.98 -14.51
CA ALA A 102 9.39 -2.97 -13.47
C ALA A 102 8.55 -3.55 -12.33
N TYR A 103 8.76 -3.02 -11.14
CA TYR A 103 7.92 -3.29 -9.98
C TYR A 103 6.85 -2.22 -9.87
N GLU A 104 5.62 -2.62 -9.56
CA GLU A 104 4.52 -1.70 -9.34
C GLU A 104 4.79 -0.81 -8.11
N THR A 105 4.34 0.43 -8.19
CA THR A 105 4.38 1.38 -7.08
C THR A 105 3.00 1.56 -6.47
N SER A 106 2.92 2.35 -5.39
CA SER A 106 1.64 2.81 -4.84
C SER A 106 0.91 3.81 -5.74
N VAL A 107 1.57 4.31 -6.79
CA VAL A 107 0.98 5.24 -7.77
C VAL A 107 0.55 4.46 -8.99
N SER A 108 -0.76 4.40 -9.24
CA SER A 108 -1.32 3.67 -10.39
C SER A 108 -0.68 4.10 -11.71
N GLY A 109 -0.30 3.13 -12.53
CA GLY A 109 0.32 3.36 -13.84
C GLY A 109 1.81 3.72 -13.79
N VAL A 110 2.43 3.77 -12.61
CA VAL A 110 3.86 4.01 -12.43
C VAL A 110 4.53 2.77 -11.84
N GLY A 111 5.54 2.27 -12.52
CA GLY A 111 6.46 1.25 -12.02
C GLY A 111 7.86 1.81 -11.82
N TYR A 112 8.70 1.06 -11.13
CA TYR A 112 10.13 1.36 -11.05
C TYR A 112 10.97 0.13 -11.39
N ARG A 113 12.18 0.37 -11.89
CA ARG A 113 13.17 -0.68 -12.12
C ARG A 113 14.54 -0.25 -11.61
N ILE A 114 15.29 -1.19 -11.10
CA ILE A 114 16.61 -1.00 -10.51
C ILE A 114 17.64 -1.79 -11.31
N THR A 115 18.82 -1.24 -11.49
CA THR A 115 19.99 -1.95 -12.00
C THR A 115 21.25 -1.44 -11.31
N GLU A 116 22.31 -2.24 -11.31
CA GLU A 116 23.65 -1.79 -11.07
C GLU A 116 24.42 -1.63 -12.40
N TYR A 117 25.42 -0.74 -12.41
CA TYR A 117 26.08 -0.21 -13.61
C TYR A 117 26.76 -1.24 -14.50
N ALA A 118 27.11 -2.42 -14.10
CA ALA A 118 27.77 -3.37 -15.02
C ALA A 118 27.61 -4.83 -14.60
N PRO A 119 27.65 -5.71 -15.51
CA PRO A 119 26.83 -6.12 -16.64
C PRO A 119 25.61 -6.96 -16.21
N GLY A 120 24.76 -6.44 -15.38
CA GLY A 120 23.81 -7.24 -14.64
C GLY A 120 22.35 -7.21 -15.06
N GLY A 121 21.93 -6.32 -15.93
CA GLY A 121 20.51 -6.17 -16.31
C GLY A 121 19.63 -5.64 -15.16
N TRP A 122 18.37 -5.44 -15.48
CA TRP A 122 17.36 -5.00 -14.52
C TRP A 122 17.00 -6.10 -13.52
N TRP A 123 16.69 -5.71 -12.27
CA TRP A 123 16.13 -6.63 -11.28
C TRP A 123 14.71 -7.07 -11.70
N PRO A 124 14.24 -8.29 -11.32
CA PRO A 124 14.91 -9.26 -10.43
C PRO A 124 16.00 -10.07 -11.14
N LYS A 125 16.97 -10.49 -10.35
CA LYS A 125 17.96 -11.48 -10.79
C LYS A 125 18.46 -12.33 -9.63
N ASN A 126 18.88 -13.55 -9.96
CA ASN A 126 19.50 -14.47 -9.01
C ASN A 126 20.86 -14.88 -9.59
N ILE A 127 21.90 -14.70 -8.82
CA ILE A 127 23.27 -15.03 -9.21
C ILE A 127 23.83 -16.01 -8.19
N ASN A 128 24.13 -17.25 -8.63
CA ASN A 128 24.84 -18.21 -7.81
C ASN A 128 26.34 -17.85 -7.83
N TYR A 129 26.82 -17.35 -6.68
CA TYR A 129 28.21 -16.89 -6.55
C TYR A 129 29.06 -17.96 -5.86
N GLN A 130 30.05 -18.50 -6.59
CA GLN A 130 30.90 -19.61 -6.18
C GLN A 130 32.17 -19.16 -5.43
N GLY A 131 32.12 -18.02 -4.73
CA GLY A 131 33.22 -17.48 -3.93
C GLY A 131 32.84 -17.26 -2.48
N VAL A 132 33.84 -17.07 -1.64
CA VAL A 132 33.70 -16.75 -0.20
C VAL A 132 33.65 -15.24 0.08
N GLY A 133 33.88 -14.43 -0.95
CA GLY A 133 33.85 -12.98 -0.86
C GLY A 133 33.30 -12.35 -2.14
N LYS A 134 32.39 -11.38 -2.04
CA LYS A 134 31.81 -10.64 -3.17
C LYS A 134 31.80 -9.15 -2.88
N ILE A 135 32.48 -8.39 -3.69
CA ILE A 135 32.41 -6.92 -3.67
C ILE A 135 31.08 -6.50 -4.28
N LEU A 136 30.32 -5.67 -3.56
CA LEU A 136 29.15 -4.98 -4.04
C LEU A 136 29.56 -3.62 -4.63
N PRO A 137 28.94 -3.17 -5.72
CA PRO A 137 29.19 -1.86 -6.31
C PRO A 137 28.95 -0.73 -5.30
N GLY A 138 29.60 0.42 -5.52
CA GLY A 138 29.32 1.65 -4.77
C GLY A 138 27.91 2.17 -5.05
N ALA A 139 27.36 2.98 -4.17
CA ALA A 139 26.00 3.50 -4.31
C ALA A 139 25.76 4.22 -5.65
N VAL A 140 26.76 4.92 -6.16
CA VAL A 140 26.72 5.66 -7.44
C VAL A 140 26.60 4.77 -8.68
N ASP A 141 26.90 3.49 -8.55
CA ASP A 141 26.79 2.51 -9.63
C ASP A 141 25.36 1.96 -9.78
N TYR A 142 24.49 2.24 -8.83
CA TYR A 142 23.08 1.85 -8.91
C TYR A 142 22.26 2.92 -9.64
N ARG A 143 21.28 2.46 -10.40
CA ARG A 143 20.37 3.30 -11.16
C ARG A 143 18.94 2.87 -10.91
N VAL A 144 18.04 3.85 -10.72
CA VAL A 144 16.60 3.64 -10.67
C VAL A 144 15.93 4.42 -11.79
N GLN A 145 14.97 3.79 -12.45
CA GLN A 145 14.08 4.47 -13.39
C GLN A 145 12.64 4.29 -12.96
N LEU A 146 11.84 5.37 -13.03
CA LEU A 146 10.39 5.24 -13.05
C LEU A 146 9.92 5.09 -14.48
N VAL A 147 9.02 4.15 -14.69
CA VAL A 147 8.50 3.76 -15.99
C VAL A 147 6.99 3.84 -15.98
N LYS A 148 6.41 4.39 -17.01
CA LYS A 148 4.96 4.30 -17.21
C LYS A 148 4.58 2.84 -17.56
N ILE A 149 3.73 2.22 -16.75
CA ILE A 149 3.28 0.84 -16.93
C ILE A 149 1.77 0.73 -17.18
N GLY A 150 1.08 1.86 -17.28
CA GLY A 150 -0.35 1.95 -17.54
C GLY A 150 -0.88 3.36 -17.37
N PRO A 151 -2.20 3.58 -17.33
CA PRO A 151 -2.79 4.88 -17.12
C PRO A 151 -2.37 5.49 -15.77
N ILE A 152 -1.78 6.68 -15.79
CA ILE A 152 -1.41 7.42 -14.58
C ILE A 152 -2.55 8.40 -14.27
N THR A 153 -3.28 8.12 -13.20
CA THR A 153 -4.54 8.80 -12.89
C THR A 153 -4.50 9.59 -11.58
N ALA A 154 -3.39 9.52 -10.86
CA ALA A 154 -3.25 10.24 -9.58
C ALA A 154 -1.80 10.68 -9.34
N ALA A 155 -1.65 11.72 -8.52
CA ALA A 155 -0.39 12.09 -7.91
C ALA A 155 -0.13 11.22 -6.67
N GLY A 156 1.15 11.08 -6.30
CA GLY A 156 1.53 10.33 -5.11
C GLY A 156 2.95 10.62 -4.69
N VAL A 157 3.41 9.94 -3.64
CA VAL A 157 4.78 10.04 -3.14
C VAL A 157 5.33 8.64 -2.98
N LEU A 158 6.49 8.38 -3.59
CA LEU A 158 7.23 7.13 -3.40
C LEU A 158 8.28 7.36 -2.32
N SER A 159 8.33 6.48 -1.32
CA SER A 159 9.26 6.61 -0.19
C SER A 159 9.65 5.25 0.38
N GLY A 160 10.73 5.26 1.16
CA GLY A 160 11.21 4.08 1.88
C GLY A 160 11.97 3.09 0.99
N GLU A 161 12.08 1.87 1.50
CA GLU A 161 12.82 0.79 0.85
C GLU A 161 12.09 0.29 -0.40
N ILE A 162 12.82 0.22 -1.52
CA ILE A 162 12.33 -0.23 -2.82
C ILE A 162 12.98 -1.54 -3.28
N GLY A 163 14.02 -2.02 -2.62
CA GLY A 163 14.65 -3.28 -2.99
C GLY A 163 15.75 -3.74 -2.05
N THR A 164 16.15 -4.99 -2.19
CA THR A 164 17.22 -5.62 -1.40
C THR A 164 18.09 -6.52 -2.23
N ILE A 165 19.35 -6.69 -1.80
CA ILE A 165 20.23 -7.77 -2.22
C ILE A 165 20.35 -8.69 -1.00
N ARG A 166 20.03 -9.98 -1.18
CA ARG A 166 20.10 -10.98 -0.11
C ARG A 166 20.92 -12.18 -0.51
N VAL A 167 21.66 -12.75 0.44
CA VAL A 167 22.27 -14.06 0.33
C VAL A 167 21.28 -15.07 0.90
N LEU A 168 20.72 -15.96 0.08
CA LEU A 168 19.65 -16.88 0.50
C LEU A 168 20.16 -17.93 1.48
N GLU A 169 21.33 -18.49 1.21
CA GLU A 169 22.05 -19.33 2.14
C GLU A 169 22.51 -18.47 3.34
N HIS A 170 22.90 -19.08 4.42
CA HIS A 170 23.42 -18.40 5.63
C HIS A 170 22.41 -17.47 6.30
N GLY A 171 21.14 -17.90 6.43
CA GLY A 171 20.10 -17.18 7.15
C GLY A 171 19.46 -16.03 6.40
N GLY A 172 19.69 -15.91 5.10
CA GLY A 172 19.08 -14.85 4.28
C GLY A 172 19.67 -13.46 4.55
N LEU A 173 20.97 -13.38 4.79
CA LEU A 173 21.70 -12.14 5.05
C LEU A 173 21.33 -11.05 4.05
N VAL A 174 20.85 -9.91 4.55
CA VAL A 174 20.64 -8.70 3.73
C VAL A 174 22.00 -8.06 3.47
N ALA A 175 22.45 -8.11 2.24
CA ALA A 175 23.74 -7.53 1.82
C ALA A 175 23.62 -6.04 1.49
N ALA A 176 22.51 -5.63 0.85
CA ALA A 176 22.24 -4.22 0.57
C ALA A 176 20.74 -3.92 0.65
N ARG A 177 20.42 -2.66 1.00
CA ARG A 177 19.08 -2.09 0.92
C ARG A 177 19.08 -0.88 0.01
N VAL A 178 18.06 -0.80 -0.81
CA VAL A 178 17.84 0.30 -1.76
C VAL A 178 16.60 1.07 -1.36
N SER A 179 16.73 2.38 -1.23
CA SER A 179 15.63 3.25 -0.77
C SER A 179 15.66 4.62 -1.45
N PHE A 180 14.52 5.33 -1.39
CA PHE A 180 14.52 6.76 -1.65
C PHE A 180 14.96 7.54 -0.40
N ASN A 181 15.81 8.53 -0.58
CA ASN A 181 16.23 9.45 0.49
C ASN A 181 15.12 10.51 0.71
N GLY A 182 14.10 10.15 1.47
CA GLY A 182 12.89 10.93 1.66
C GLY A 182 11.76 10.52 0.70
N GLY A 183 10.82 11.43 0.43
CA GLY A 183 9.70 11.18 -0.47
C GLY A 183 9.95 11.71 -1.87
N LEU A 184 9.89 10.85 -2.89
CA LEU A 184 9.92 11.24 -4.30
C LEU A 184 8.49 11.54 -4.77
N PRO A 185 8.09 12.80 -5.00
CA PRO A 185 6.75 13.12 -5.44
C PRO A 185 6.56 12.78 -6.92
N ILE A 186 5.47 12.10 -7.24
CA ILE A 186 5.00 11.84 -8.60
C ILE A 186 3.87 12.81 -8.88
N ARG A 187 4.05 13.71 -9.83
CA ARG A 187 3.10 14.79 -10.16
C ARG A 187 2.69 14.77 -11.61
N PRO A 188 1.82 13.83 -12.01
CA PRO A 188 1.25 13.86 -13.35
C PRO A 188 0.30 15.07 -13.48
N THR A 189 0.18 15.63 -14.68
CA THR A 189 -0.77 16.71 -14.96
C THR A 189 -2.15 16.12 -15.28
N VAL A 190 -2.81 15.56 -14.25
CA VAL A 190 -4.16 15.00 -14.35
C VAL A 190 -5.20 15.93 -13.71
N PRO A 191 -6.47 15.86 -14.12
CA PRO A 191 -7.50 16.70 -13.52
C PRO A 191 -7.69 16.45 -12.03
N THR A 192 -7.97 17.51 -11.29
CA THR A 192 -8.45 17.43 -9.91
C THR A 192 -9.91 17.89 -9.87
N CYS A 193 -10.77 17.15 -9.18
CA CYS A 193 -12.18 17.48 -9.05
C CYS A 193 -12.45 18.22 -7.74
N THR A 194 -13.22 19.29 -7.82
CA THR A 194 -13.66 20.07 -6.67
C THR A 194 -15.18 20.02 -6.55
N ILE A 195 -15.67 19.97 -5.31
CA ILE A 195 -17.11 20.04 -5.06
C ILE A 195 -17.65 21.44 -5.32
N GLN A 196 -18.81 21.53 -6.00
CA GLN A 196 -19.47 22.79 -6.26
C GLN A 196 -20.20 23.34 -5.03
N ARG A 197 -20.77 22.47 -4.20
CA ARG A 197 -21.50 22.83 -2.98
C ARG A 197 -20.99 21.99 -1.81
N LYS A 198 -20.36 22.64 -0.83
CA LYS A 198 -19.77 21.98 0.34
C LYS A 198 -20.82 21.39 1.30
N ARG A 199 -22.05 21.84 1.23
CA ARG A 199 -23.18 21.36 2.03
C ARG A 199 -24.38 21.07 1.12
N LEU A 200 -24.99 19.93 1.33
CA LEU A 200 -26.20 19.49 0.66
C LEU A 200 -27.26 19.19 1.72
N ASP A 201 -28.31 19.98 1.76
CA ASP A 201 -29.46 19.74 2.63
C ASP A 201 -30.53 18.97 1.83
N VAL A 202 -30.86 17.77 2.30
CA VAL A 202 -31.79 16.85 1.63
C VAL A 202 -33.03 16.67 2.48
N GLY A 203 -34.14 17.24 2.03
CA GLY A 203 -35.44 17.07 2.67
C GLY A 203 -36.01 15.67 2.36
N LEU A 204 -35.98 14.75 3.32
CA LEU A 204 -36.61 13.44 3.17
C LEU A 204 -38.14 13.47 3.31
N GLY A 205 -38.68 14.56 3.85
CA GLY A 205 -40.11 14.76 4.07
C GLY A 205 -40.63 14.02 5.31
N GLU A 206 -41.95 14.11 5.49
CA GLU A 206 -42.65 13.41 6.54
C GLU A 206 -43.08 12.00 6.04
N VAL A 207 -43.05 11.03 6.94
CA VAL A 207 -43.47 9.66 6.69
C VAL A 207 -44.33 9.16 7.88
N SER A 208 -45.46 8.51 7.61
CA SER A 208 -46.28 7.95 8.67
C SER A 208 -45.67 6.64 9.22
N LEU A 209 -45.92 6.36 10.51
CA LEU A 209 -45.53 5.07 11.12
C LEU A 209 -46.10 3.89 10.36
N ASN A 210 -47.39 3.96 9.95
CA ASN A 210 -48.07 2.93 9.18
C ASN A 210 -47.36 2.65 7.83
N GLN A 211 -46.78 3.66 7.17
CA GLN A 211 -46.00 3.47 5.94
C GLN A 211 -44.68 2.77 6.23
N LEU A 212 -43.98 3.16 7.29
CA LEU A 212 -42.73 2.55 7.73
C LEU A 212 -42.95 1.07 8.13
N GLU A 213 -44.00 0.77 8.86
CA GLU A 213 -44.37 -0.60 9.28
C GLU A 213 -44.67 -1.51 8.09
N ARG A 214 -45.45 -1.03 7.12
CA ARG A 214 -45.87 -1.85 5.96
C ARG A 214 -44.75 -2.02 4.94
N ASN A 215 -43.97 -0.96 4.66
CA ASN A 215 -43.02 -0.90 3.53
C ASN A 215 -41.56 -1.04 3.98
N GLY A 216 -41.28 -1.06 5.29
CA GLY A 216 -39.93 -1.06 5.83
C GLY A 216 -39.14 0.22 5.58
N GLY A 217 -39.75 1.23 4.95
CA GLY A 217 -39.07 2.53 4.63
C GLY A 217 -39.99 3.49 3.91
N SER A 218 -39.49 4.74 3.73
CA SER A 218 -40.10 5.79 2.94
C SER A 218 -39.72 5.69 1.46
N ASP A 219 -40.30 6.58 0.65
CA ASP A 219 -39.85 6.81 -0.73
C ASP A 219 -38.43 7.42 -0.75
N TYR A 220 -37.69 7.13 -1.82
CA TYR A 220 -36.37 7.68 -2.04
C TYR A 220 -36.43 9.16 -2.46
N LYS A 221 -35.52 9.96 -1.92
CA LYS A 221 -35.27 11.33 -2.36
C LYS A 221 -33.91 11.40 -3.04
N PRO A 222 -33.80 12.05 -4.22
CA PRO A 222 -32.53 12.16 -4.95
C PRO A 222 -31.55 13.09 -4.24
N ILE A 223 -30.26 12.77 -4.39
CA ILE A 223 -29.12 13.55 -3.95
C ILE A 223 -28.16 13.66 -5.13
N SER A 224 -27.61 14.85 -5.38
CA SER A 224 -26.57 15.06 -6.39
C SER A 224 -25.37 15.74 -5.76
N ILE A 225 -24.21 15.08 -5.83
CA ILE A 225 -22.91 15.69 -5.47
C ILE A 225 -22.30 16.21 -6.77
N ASP A 226 -22.39 17.52 -6.99
CA ASP A 226 -21.94 18.16 -8.22
C ASP A 226 -20.47 18.53 -8.12
N LEU A 227 -19.67 18.16 -9.13
CA LEU A 227 -18.22 18.29 -9.19
C LEU A 227 -17.78 19.03 -10.44
N LYS A 228 -16.67 19.75 -10.33
CA LYS A 228 -15.94 20.31 -11.46
C LYS A 228 -14.51 19.76 -11.44
N CYS A 229 -14.14 19.05 -12.48
CA CYS A 229 -12.80 18.53 -12.68
C CYS A 229 -12.03 19.40 -13.67
N SER A 230 -10.81 19.83 -13.33
CA SER A 230 -10.00 20.75 -14.14
C SER A 230 -8.51 20.63 -13.81
N GLY A 231 -7.66 21.29 -14.61
CA GLY A 231 -6.22 21.36 -14.40
C GLY A 231 -5.40 20.23 -15.01
N GLY A 232 -6.04 19.25 -15.64
CA GLY A 232 -5.33 18.19 -16.37
C GLY A 232 -4.95 18.63 -17.78
N SER A 233 -3.90 18.02 -18.34
CA SER A 233 -3.57 18.13 -19.77
C SER A 233 -4.70 17.56 -20.62
N THR A 234 -4.82 18.02 -21.88
CA THR A 234 -5.83 17.51 -22.80
C THR A 234 -5.71 16.00 -22.95
N GLY A 235 -6.84 15.28 -22.84
CA GLY A 235 -6.88 13.82 -22.94
C GLY A 235 -6.52 13.06 -21.67
N THR A 236 -6.08 13.74 -20.60
CA THR A 236 -5.85 13.11 -19.31
C THR A 236 -7.14 12.94 -18.52
N SER A 237 -7.13 11.99 -17.59
CA SER A 237 -8.26 11.72 -16.71
C SER A 237 -7.79 11.30 -15.33
N THR A 238 -8.64 11.49 -14.34
CA THR A 238 -8.42 11.01 -12.97
C THR A 238 -9.47 9.95 -12.60
N ARG A 239 -9.05 8.91 -11.90
CA ARG A 239 -9.96 7.91 -11.32
C ARG A 239 -10.37 8.36 -9.93
N MET A 240 -11.66 8.51 -9.73
CA MET A 240 -12.19 9.01 -8.47
C MET A 240 -12.92 7.93 -7.69
N PHE A 241 -12.64 7.90 -6.42
CA PHE A 241 -13.28 7.07 -5.42
C PHE A 241 -13.88 7.95 -4.33
N ILE A 242 -14.91 7.47 -3.65
CA ILE A 242 -15.56 8.18 -2.57
C ILE A 242 -15.84 7.26 -1.39
N THR A 243 -15.77 7.80 -0.18
CA THR A 243 -16.23 7.17 1.06
C THR A 243 -17.22 8.09 1.74
N LEU A 244 -18.36 7.58 2.20
CA LEU A 244 -19.25 8.29 3.10
C LEU A 244 -18.94 7.90 4.54
N THR A 245 -18.88 8.90 5.43
CA THR A 245 -18.67 8.72 6.86
C THR A 245 -19.88 9.21 7.64
N ASP A 246 -20.37 8.40 8.54
CA ASP A 246 -21.45 8.76 9.45
C ASP A 246 -20.95 9.82 10.46
N SER A 247 -21.45 11.05 10.36
CA SER A 247 -21.00 12.16 11.21
C SER A 247 -21.40 12.00 12.67
N THR A 248 -22.47 11.26 12.95
CA THR A 248 -22.96 11.00 14.30
C THR A 248 -22.20 9.84 14.97
N ASN A 249 -21.82 8.84 14.16
CA ASN A 249 -21.04 7.69 14.59
C ASN A 249 -19.92 7.39 13.59
N PRO A 250 -18.75 8.04 13.68
CA PRO A 250 -17.63 7.83 12.74
C PRO A 250 -17.08 6.39 12.74
N GLY A 251 -17.37 5.60 13.77
CA GLY A 251 -17.07 4.16 13.84
C GLY A 251 -18.03 3.26 13.06
N ASN A 252 -19.12 3.79 12.52
CA ASN A 252 -20.09 3.03 11.75
C ASN A 252 -19.46 2.45 10.47
N ARG A 253 -19.62 1.14 10.26
CA ARG A 253 -19.19 0.41 9.05
C ARG A 253 -20.35 -0.29 8.36
N GLY A 254 -21.55 -0.15 8.92
CA GLY A 254 -22.80 -0.66 8.36
C GLY A 254 -23.37 0.26 7.28
N ASN A 255 -24.63 0.02 6.94
CA ASN A 255 -25.36 0.72 5.87
C ASN A 255 -26.57 1.51 6.39
N ARG A 256 -26.62 1.78 7.69
CA ARG A 256 -27.67 2.58 8.35
C ARG A 256 -27.01 3.83 8.95
N LEU A 257 -27.34 5.01 8.40
CA LEU A 257 -26.83 6.28 8.91
C LEU A 257 -27.54 6.61 10.24
N THR A 258 -26.76 6.91 11.25
CA THR A 258 -27.24 7.17 12.61
C THR A 258 -27.95 8.52 12.67
N LEU A 259 -29.11 8.56 13.32
CA LEU A 259 -29.82 9.84 13.54
C LEU A 259 -29.03 10.74 14.49
N SER A 260 -28.98 12.01 14.16
CA SER A 260 -28.39 13.06 15.00
C SER A 260 -29.40 13.65 16.01
N SER A 261 -30.71 13.49 15.76
CA SER A 261 -31.79 13.90 16.66
C SER A 261 -31.70 13.16 17.98
N LYS A 262 -31.86 13.85 19.10
CA LYS A 262 -31.72 13.29 20.47
C LYS A 262 -32.91 13.72 21.35
N GLY A 263 -33.06 13.03 22.48
CA GLY A 263 -34.08 13.34 23.49
C GLY A 263 -35.46 12.77 23.18
N SER A 264 -36.48 13.29 23.84
CA SER A 264 -37.86 12.81 23.76
C SER A 264 -38.55 13.13 22.44
N THR A 265 -38.03 14.09 21.66
CA THR A 265 -38.57 14.47 20.35
C THR A 265 -37.93 13.71 19.19
N ALA A 266 -36.94 12.88 19.43
CA ALA A 266 -36.29 12.08 18.39
C ALA A 266 -37.12 10.85 18.01
N ALA A 267 -37.18 10.56 16.71
CA ALA A 267 -37.78 9.32 16.20
C ALA A 267 -37.00 8.10 16.73
N LYS A 268 -37.71 6.98 16.95
CA LYS A 268 -37.10 5.70 17.38
C LYS A 268 -37.39 4.61 16.37
N GLY A 269 -36.45 3.65 16.29
CA GLY A 269 -36.56 2.50 15.38
C GLY A 269 -36.36 2.86 13.91
N VAL A 270 -35.76 4.01 13.60
CA VAL A 270 -35.56 4.53 12.25
C VAL A 270 -34.09 4.91 12.03
N ALA A 271 -33.60 4.73 10.82
CA ALA A 271 -32.32 5.23 10.33
C ALA A 271 -32.47 5.77 8.91
N VAL A 272 -31.41 6.35 8.34
CA VAL A 272 -31.38 6.73 6.94
C VAL A 272 -30.53 5.73 6.15
N GLU A 273 -31.07 5.25 5.03
CA GLU A 273 -30.38 4.44 4.03
C GLU A 273 -30.04 5.30 2.83
N ILE A 274 -28.79 5.18 2.34
CA ILE A 274 -28.33 5.85 1.12
C ILE A 274 -28.01 4.79 0.08
N ARG A 275 -28.43 5.03 -1.17
CA ARG A 275 -28.12 4.16 -2.32
C ARG A 275 -27.43 4.92 -3.43
N ARG A 276 -26.63 4.20 -4.19
CA ARG A 276 -26.00 4.64 -5.44
C ARG A 276 -26.99 4.55 -6.60
N ALA A 277 -26.56 5.06 -7.76
CA ALA A 277 -27.35 5.00 -8.99
C ALA A 277 -27.62 3.55 -9.45
N ASP A 278 -26.71 2.61 -9.18
CA ASP A 278 -26.81 1.19 -9.50
C ASP A 278 -27.68 0.40 -8.49
N ASP A 279 -28.37 1.10 -7.60
CA ASP A 279 -29.19 0.53 -6.54
C ASP A 279 -28.44 -0.15 -5.39
N SER A 280 -27.12 -0.19 -5.43
CA SER A 280 -26.33 -0.72 -4.31
C SER A 280 -26.45 0.18 -3.08
N VAL A 281 -26.61 -0.44 -1.92
CA VAL A 281 -26.65 0.28 -0.64
C VAL A 281 -25.27 0.74 -0.25
N VAL A 282 -25.15 2.01 0.16
CA VAL A 282 -23.88 2.56 0.65
C VAL A 282 -23.60 2.07 2.06
N SER A 283 -22.40 1.52 2.28
CA SER A 283 -21.83 1.28 3.60
C SER A 283 -20.90 2.41 3.99
N PHE A 284 -20.88 2.79 5.28
CA PHE A 284 -20.06 3.88 5.79
C PHE A 284 -18.64 3.42 6.07
N GLY A 285 -17.68 4.32 5.88
CA GLY A 285 -16.26 4.08 6.11
C GLY A 285 -15.60 5.19 6.94
N PRO A 286 -14.31 5.05 7.24
CA PRO A 286 -13.52 6.12 7.86
C PRO A 286 -13.45 7.36 6.96
N ASP A 287 -13.32 8.55 7.57
CA ASP A 287 -13.00 9.78 6.85
C ASP A 287 -11.52 9.77 6.45
N SER A 288 -11.24 9.16 5.32
CA SER A 288 -9.88 8.98 4.81
C SER A 288 -9.86 8.92 3.28
N SER A 289 -8.86 9.56 2.68
CA SER A 289 -8.59 9.51 1.25
C SER A 289 -7.58 8.43 0.84
N VAL A 290 -7.12 7.61 1.78
CA VAL A 290 -6.15 6.54 1.52
C VAL A 290 -6.75 5.49 0.58
N THR A 291 -5.94 5.00 -0.36
CA THR A 291 -6.30 3.90 -1.26
C THR A 291 -6.68 2.65 -0.44
N GLY A 292 -7.80 2.04 -0.80
CA GLY A 292 -8.32 0.87 -0.08
C GLY A 292 -9.02 1.19 1.24
N ASN A 293 -9.40 2.47 1.48
CA ASN A 293 -10.20 2.84 2.64
C ASN A 293 -11.46 1.98 2.72
N PRO A 294 -11.82 1.40 3.89
CA PRO A 294 -13.00 0.57 4.05
C PRO A 294 -14.27 1.22 3.51
N ASN A 295 -15.05 0.45 2.72
CA ASN A 295 -16.28 0.88 2.08
C ASN A 295 -16.12 2.04 1.06
N GLN A 296 -14.91 2.31 0.62
CA GLN A 296 -14.63 3.18 -0.52
C GLN A 296 -15.14 2.51 -1.81
N TRP A 297 -15.73 3.28 -2.72
CA TRP A 297 -16.14 2.76 -4.02
C TRP A 297 -15.69 3.65 -5.17
N PHE A 298 -15.47 3.04 -6.33
CA PHE A 298 -15.16 3.72 -7.58
C PHE A 298 -16.39 4.46 -8.09
N VAL A 299 -16.23 5.74 -8.42
CA VAL A 299 -17.30 6.61 -8.95
C VAL A 299 -17.22 6.71 -10.46
N GLY A 300 -16.00 6.87 -10.98
CA GLY A 300 -15.77 7.05 -12.40
C GLY A 300 -14.38 7.58 -12.71
N GLN A 301 -14.12 7.74 -14.01
CA GLN A 301 -12.90 8.34 -14.53
C GLN A 301 -13.29 9.62 -15.26
N PHE A 302 -12.67 10.75 -14.86
CA PHE A 302 -13.09 12.08 -15.32
C PHE A 302 -11.91 12.86 -15.88
N GLY A 303 -12.09 13.40 -17.10
CA GLY A 303 -11.23 14.42 -17.70
C GLY A 303 -11.54 15.82 -17.13
N ASN A 304 -11.10 16.88 -17.83
CA ASN A 304 -11.52 18.26 -17.53
C ASN A 304 -13.01 18.43 -17.88
N THR A 305 -13.90 18.22 -16.91
CA THR A 305 -15.35 18.23 -17.11
C THR A 305 -16.11 18.60 -15.83
N SER A 306 -17.37 18.97 -15.98
CA SER A 306 -18.33 18.99 -14.86
C SER A 306 -19.10 17.67 -14.85
N THR A 307 -19.29 17.10 -13.69
CA THR A 307 -19.99 15.84 -13.48
C THR A 307 -20.76 15.84 -12.17
N SER A 308 -21.60 14.84 -11.96
CA SER A 308 -22.33 14.66 -10.71
C SER A 308 -22.32 13.20 -10.29
N ILE A 309 -22.37 12.97 -8.97
CA ILE A 309 -22.53 11.67 -8.37
C ILE A 309 -23.97 11.55 -7.90
N PRO A 310 -24.83 10.81 -8.61
CA PRO A 310 -26.21 10.62 -8.20
C PRO A 310 -26.30 9.59 -7.07
N LEU A 311 -26.98 9.99 -6.01
CA LEU A 311 -27.34 9.16 -4.87
C LEU A 311 -28.83 9.34 -4.59
N ARG A 312 -29.37 8.51 -3.72
CA ARG A 312 -30.73 8.65 -3.19
C ARG A 312 -30.80 8.18 -1.75
N ALA A 313 -31.62 8.83 -0.94
CA ALA A 313 -31.79 8.49 0.46
C ALA A 313 -33.25 8.31 0.84
N ARG A 314 -33.50 7.51 1.88
CA ARG A 314 -34.79 7.31 2.49
C ARG A 314 -34.68 6.97 3.98
N TYR A 315 -35.77 7.10 4.71
CA TYR A 315 -35.92 6.48 6.00
C TYR A 315 -36.11 4.97 5.86
N VAL A 316 -35.56 4.21 6.79
CA VAL A 316 -35.74 2.76 6.89
C VAL A 316 -35.96 2.36 8.34
N THR A 317 -36.73 1.30 8.57
CA THR A 317 -36.92 0.74 9.90
C THR A 317 -35.70 -0.02 10.35
N THR A 318 -35.37 0.08 11.64
CA THR A 318 -34.28 -0.66 12.28
C THR A 318 -34.75 -1.58 13.39
N SER A 319 -36.01 -1.39 13.85
CA SER A 319 -36.67 -2.24 14.84
C SER A 319 -38.20 -2.17 14.68
N SER A 320 -38.92 -3.08 15.30
CA SER A 320 -40.39 -3.07 15.36
C SER A 320 -40.93 -1.99 16.34
N ALA A 321 -40.11 -1.48 17.25
CA ALA A 321 -40.52 -0.45 18.20
C ALA A 321 -40.31 0.94 17.59
N LEU A 322 -41.28 1.38 16.76
CA LEU A 322 -41.26 2.69 16.13
C LEU A 322 -41.87 3.77 17.03
N ALA A 323 -41.27 4.95 17.04
CA ALA A 323 -41.87 6.14 17.64
C ALA A 323 -41.66 7.35 16.73
N ALA A 324 -42.74 8.12 16.58
CA ALA A 324 -42.72 9.37 15.80
C ALA A 324 -41.81 10.41 16.44
N GLY A 325 -41.18 11.22 15.61
CA GLY A 325 -40.28 12.28 16.06
C GLY A 325 -39.39 12.80 14.95
N GLN A 326 -38.43 13.64 15.30
CA GLN A 326 -37.45 14.20 14.37
C GLN A 326 -36.41 13.12 14.00
N ALA A 327 -36.12 13.00 12.68
CA ALA A 327 -35.20 12.00 12.13
C ALA A 327 -34.13 12.67 11.25
N ASN A 328 -33.34 13.56 11.84
CA ASN A 328 -32.20 14.20 11.17
C ASN A 328 -30.98 13.30 11.21
N ALA A 329 -30.20 13.30 10.14
CA ALA A 329 -28.94 12.57 10.04
C ALA A 329 -27.94 13.38 9.19
N ALA A 330 -26.65 13.12 9.38
CA ALA A 330 -25.60 13.77 8.60
C ALA A 330 -24.49 12.79 8.25
N ALA A 331 -23.98 12.89 7.03
CA ALA A 331 -22.79 12.19 6.59
C ALA A 331 -21.81 13.17 5.94
N THR A 332 -20.52 12.97 6.15
CA THR A 332 -19.48 13.58 5.34
C THR A 332 -19.11 12.65 4.19
N PHE A 333 -18.48 13.19 3.16
CA PHE A 333 -17.89 12.36 2.10
C PHE A 333 -16.46 12.82 1.81
N THR A 334 -15.61 11.86 1.54
CA THR A 334 -14.20 12.06 1.25
C THR A 334 -13.89 11.50 -0.12
N MET A 335 -13.31 12.33 -0.99
CA MET A 335 -12.85 11.93 -2.32
C MET A 335 -11.41 11.42 -2.25
N SER A 336 -11.10 10.40 -3.04
CA SER A 336 -9.77 9.84 -3.24
C SER A 336 -9.51 9.68 -4.74
N TYR A 337 -8.31 10.02 -5.16
CA TYR A 337 -7.85 9.89 -6.54
C TYR A 337 -6.81 8.76 -6.62
N GLN A 338 -6.99 7.82 -7.58
CA GLN A 338 -6.16 6.62 -7.69
C GLN A 338 -5.83 6.29 -9.15
#